data_d2ecfa19f15ec7202211235aec6a7405
#
_entry.id   d2ecfa19f15ec7202211235aec6a7405
#
_cell.length_a   1.000
_cell.length_b   1.000
_cell.length_c   1.000
_cell.angle_alpha   90.00
_cell.angle_beta   90.00
_cell.angle_gamma   90.00
#
_symmetry.space_group_name_H-M   'P 1'
#
loop_
_entity.id
_entity.type
_entity.pdbx_description
1 polymer ?
#
loop_
_entity_poly.entity_id
_entity_poly.type
_entity_poly.pdbx_seq_one_letter_code
_entity_poly.pdbx_strand_id
1 'polypeptide(L)'
;MSEKSKLLYELMLRKGYLEDFTRLICAEMNTDFTAERMMSYISRGNHRLEDVADEMLAIMDLRDHIKNKHISEHAQASINKLYRDINED
;
A
#
# COMPACT_ATOMS: atom_id res chain seq x y z
N MET A 1 -4.50 -5.17 -13.98
CA MET A 1 -4.56 -3.86 -13.32
C MET A 1 -6.01 -3.52 -13.02
N SER A 2 -6.31 -3.14 -11.79
CA SER A 2 -7.67 -2.80 -11.41
C SER A 2 -8.06 -1.46 -12.02
N GLU A 3 -9.34 -1.15 -11.99
CA GLU A 3 -9.84 0.10 -12.52
C GLU A 3 -9.26 1.29 -11.77
N LYS A 4 -9.16 1.19 -10.46
CA LYS A 4 -8.57 2.26 -9.65
C LYS A 4 -7.07 2.36 -9.84
N SER A 5 -6.42 1.26 -10.16
CA SER A 5 -5.01 1.27 -10.49
C SER A 5 -4.76 2.05 -11.79
N LYS A 6 -5.66 1.94 -12.75
CA LYS A 6 -5.58 2.74 -13.98
C LYS A 6 -5.74 4.22 -13.69
N LEU A 7 -6.66 4.56 -12.80
CA LEU A 7 -6.85 5.95 -12.39
C LEU A 7 -5.61 6.47 -11.67
N LEU A 8 -4.98 5.64 -10.86
CA LEU A 8 -3.73 6.00 -10.20
C LEU A 8 -2.64 6.28 -11.23
N TYR A 9 -2.55 5.45 -12.25
CA TYR A 9 -1.58 5.63 -13.32
C TYR A 9 -1.75 7.00 -13.98
N GLU A 10 -2.98 7.33 -14.35
CA GLU A 10 -3.27 8.60 -14.97
C GLU A 10 -2.98 9.78 -14.06
N LEU A 11 -3.33 9.65 -12.77
CA LEU A 11 -3.08 10.70 -11.80
C LEU A 11 -1.59 10.98 -11.65
N MET A 12 -0.79 9.93 -11.54
CA MET A 12 0.65 10.07 -11.38
C MET A 12 1.30 10.73 -12.59
N LEU A 13 0.89 10.34 -13.80
CA LEU A 13 1.40 10.97 -15.00
C LEU A 13 1.01 12.44 -15.06
N ARG A 14 -0.20 12.76 -14.66
CA ARG A 14 -0.68 14.15 -14.63
C ARG A 14 0.11 14.98 -13.64
N LYS A 15 0.54 14.39 -12.55
CA LYS A 15 1.36 15.05 -11.53
C LYS A 15 2.82 15.20 -11.96
N GLY A 16 3.21 14.58 -13.06
CA GLY A 16 4.56 14.73 -13.59
C GLY A 16 5.55 13.64 -13.21
N TYR A 17 5.08 12.54 -12.65
CA TYR A 17 5.96 11.43 -12.33
C TYR A 17 6.41 10.70 -13.60
N LEU A 18 7.62 10.16 -13.56
CA LEU A 18 8.17 9.41 -14.68
C LEU A 18 7.32 8.18 -14.97
N GLU A 19 7.16 7.85 -16.23
CA GLU A 19 6.33 6.74 -16.64
C GLU A 19 6.82 5.40 -16.07
N ASP A 20 8.12 5.16 -16.11
CA ASP A 20 8.69 3.92 -15.59
C ASP A 20 8.41 3.77 -14.09
N PHE A 21 8.57 4.84 -13.35
CA PHE A 21 8.27 4.84 -11.92
C PHE A 21 6.78 4.61 -11.69
N THR A 22 5.94 5.26 -12.48
CA THR A 22 4.49 5.12 -12.37
C THR A 22 4.06 3.68 -12.63
N ARG A 23 4.66 3.04 -13.62
CA ARG A 23 4.38 1.63 -13.90
C ARG A 23 4.75 0.74 -12.74
N LEU A 24 5.89 1.01 -12.12
CA LEU A 24 6.34 0.24 -10.96
C LEU A 24 5.34 0.37 -9.81
N ILE A 25 4.94 1.59 -9.50
CA ILE A 25 3.98 1.83 -8.43
C ILE A 25 2.65 1.14 -8.73
N CYS A 26 2.15 1.28 -9.94
CA CYS A 26 0.85 0.70 -10.30
C CYS A 26 0.90 -0.83 -10.35
N ALA A 27 2.06 -1.40 -10.66
CA ALA A 27 2.21 -2.86 -10.64
C ALA A 27 2.05 -3.40 -9.23
N GLU A 28 2.51 -2.67 -8.22
CA GLU A 28 2.37 -3.05 -6.83
C GLU A 28 1.02 -2.65 -6.26
N MET A 29 0.50 -1.50 -6.67
CA MET A 29 -0.80 -0.99 -6.22
C MET A 29 -1.89 -1.46 -7.18
N ASN A 30 -2.02 -2.76 -7.34
CA ASN A 30 -2.86 -3.35 -8.38
C ASN A 30 -4.25 -3.77 -7.92
N THR A 31 -4.64 -3.42 -6.71
CA THR A 31 -5.99 -3.65 -6.21
C THR A 31 -6.66 -2.31 -5.95
N ASP A 32 -7.99 -2.34 -5.88
CA ASP A 32 -8.74 -1.11 -5.60
C ASP A 32 -8.35 -0.51 -4.26
N PHE A 33 -8.13 -1.34 -3.26
CA PHE A 33 -7.74 -0.90 -1.94
C PHE A 33 -6.40 -0.16 -1.96
N THR A 34 -5.37 -0.79 -2.53
CA THR A 34 -4.03 -0.19 -2.54
C THR A 34 -3.96 1.03 -3.44
N ALA A 35 -4.59 0.96 -4.62
CA ALA A 35 -4.60 2.08 -5.55
C ALA A 35 -5.32 3.29 -4.96
N GLU A 36 -6.43 3.06 -4.27
CA GLU A 36 -7.19 4.13 -3.66
C GLU A 36 -6.40 4.83 -2.56
N ARG A 37 -5.70 4.08 -1.74
CA ARG A 37 -4.87 4.68 -0.70
C ARG A 37 -3.73 5.50 -1.30
N MET A 38 -3.10 5.00 -2.34
CA MET A 38 -2.02 5.73 -3.00
C MET A 38 -2.54 6.98 -3.69
N MET A 39 -3.70 6.90 -4.34
CA MET A 39 -4.31 8.08 -4.95
C MET A 39 -4.63 9.16 -3.93
N SER A 40 -5.11 8.75 -2.77
CA SER A 40 -5.40 9.67 -1.68
C SER A 40 -4.13 10.39 -1.24
N TYR A 41 -3.03 9.65 -1.12
CA TYR A 41 -1.75 10.22 -0.72
C TYR A 41 -1.25 11.22 -1.77
N ILE A 42 -1.26 10.81 -3.04
CA ILE A 42 -0.71 11.62 -4.12
C ILE A 42 -1.54 12.89 -4.35
N SER A 43 -2.85 12.81 -4.16
CA SER A 43 -3.73 13.96 -4.39
C SER A 43 -3.62 15.03 -3.30
N ARG A 44 -2.98 14.72 -2.18
CA ARG A 44 -2.82 15.69 -1.09
C ARG A 44 -1.77 16.76 -1.36
N GLY A 45 -0.96 16.59 -2.38
CA GLY A 45 0.07 17.55 -2.70
C GLY A 45 1.13 16.95 -3.60
N ASN A 46 2.25 17.65 -3.71
CA ASN A 46 3.37 17.18 -4.51
C ASN A 46 4.34 16.42 -3.62
N HIS A 47 4.64 15.20 -4.00
CA HIS A 47 5.54 14.32 -3.26
C HIS A 47 6.72 13.92 -4.14
N ARG A 48 7.86 13.69 -3.52
CA ARG A 48 9.03 13.21 -4.23
C ARG A 48 8.88 11.71 -4.54
N LEU A 49 9.65 11.24 -5.51
CA LEU A 49 9.67 9.82 -5.84
C LEU A 49 9.94 8.96 -4.60
N GLU A 50 10.89 9.40 -3.78
CA GLU A 50 11.27 8.66 -2.58
C GLU A 50 10.10 8.57 -1.60
N ASP A 51 9.37 9.66 -1.44
CA ASP A 51 8.23 9.70 -0.54
C ASP A 51 7.11 8.78 -1.03
N VAL A 52 6.88 8.77 -2.34
CA VAL A 52 5.87 7.89 -2.92
C VAL A 52 6.27 6.43 -2.76
N ALA A 53 7.55 6.12 -2.95
CA ALA A 53 8.05 4.76 -2.76
C ALA A 53 7.88 4.32 -1.31
N ASP A 54 8.16 5.20 -0.37
CA ASP A 54 7.98 4.90 1.05
C ASP A 54 6.51 4.67 1.38
N GLU A 55 5.64 5.48 0.82
CA GLU A 55 4.20 5.30 1.03
C GLU A 55 3.72 3.99 0.42
N MET A 56 4.25 3.61 -0.74
CA MET A 56 3.94 2.33 -1.36
C MET A 56 4.28 1.18 -0.43
N LEU A 57 5.46 1.23 0.18
CA LEU A 57 5.88 0.19 1.12
C LEU A 57 4.98 0.15 2.35
N ALA A 58 4.56 1.31 2.83
CA ALA A 58 3.64 1.38 3.97
C ALA A 58 2.28 0.80 3.62
N ILE A 59 1.79 1.06 2.42
CA ILE A 59 0.50 0.53 1.97
C ILE A 59 0.59 -0.99 1.80
N MET A 60 1.69 -1.48 1.24
CA MET A 60 1.91 -2.91 1.09
C MET A 60 1.95 -3.61 2.43
N ASP A 61 2.60 -3.00 3.40
CA ASP A 61 2.68 -3.54 4.75
C ASP A 61 1.30 -3.60 5.40
N LEU A 62 0.51 -2.56 5.23
CA LEU A 62 -0.85 -2.52 5.74
C LEU A 62 -1.71 -3.62 5.08
N ARG A 63 -1.58 -3.77 3.78
CA ARG A 63 -2.30 -4.82 3.04
C ARG A 63 -1.93 -6.21 3.56
N ASP A 64 -0.64 -6.45 3.73
CA ASP A 64 -0.17 -7.75 4.21
C ASP A 64 -0.60 -8.01 5.64
N HIS A 65 -0.63 -6.98 6.46
CA HIS A 65 -1.08 -7.09 7.83
C HIS A 65 -2.57 -7.48 7.90
N ILE A 66 -3.39 -6.85 7.09
CA ILE A 66 -4.81 -7.18 7.02
C ILE A 66 -5.00 -8.61 6.52
N LYS A 67 -4.24 -8.99 5.50
CA LYS A 67 -4.30 -10.33 4.93
C LYS A 67 -3.90 -11.38 5.94
N ASN A 68 -2.83 -11.12 6.67
CA ASN A 68 -2.35 -12.05 7.70
C ASN A 68 -3.35 -12.20 8.83
N LYS A 69 -3.95 -11.11 9.25
CA LYS A 69 -4.98 -11.15 10.27
C LYS A 69 -6.16 -12.01 9.83
N HIS A 70 -6.53 -11.87 8.57
CA HIS A 70 -7.65 -12.64 8.02
C HIS A 70 -7.33 -14.12 7.92
N ILE A 71 -6.13 -14.45 7.48
CA ILE A 71 -5.69 -15.84 7.33
C ILE A 71 -5.51 -16.53 8.67
N SER A 72 -4.98 -15.82 9.65
CA SER A 72 -4.60 -16.39 10.93
C SER A 72 -5.70 -16.33 11.96
N GLU A 73 -6.93 -16.13 11.56
CA GLU A 73 -8.06 -16.03 12.48
C GLU A 73 -8.21 -17.29 13.32
N HIS A 74 -7.89 -18.44 12.73
CA HIS A 74 -8.02 -19.72 13.40
C HIS A 74 -6.93 -20.00 14.44
N ALA A 75 -5.78 -19.36 14.26
CA ALA A 75 -4.65 -19.51 15.19
C ALA A 75 -4.46 -18.25 16.03
N GLN A 76 -5.49 -17.47 16.14
CA GLN A 76 -5.43 -16.15 16.71
C GLN A 76 -4.88 -16.11 18.14
N ALA A 77 -5.27 -17.06 18.96
CA ALA A 77 -4.85 -17.06 20.36
C ALA A 77 -3.33 -17.17 20.50
N SER A 78 -2.73 -18.07 19.74
CA SER A 78 -1.28 -18.26 19.78
C SER A 78 -0.55 -17.06 19.25
N ILE A 79 -1.04 -16.49 18.16
CA ILE A 79 -0.40 -15.37 17.52
C ILE A 79 -0.51 -14.11 18.38
N ASN A 80 -1.67 -13.88 18.96
CA ASN A 80 -1.87 -12.74 19.83
C ASN A 80 -0.99 -12.80 21.07
N LYS A 81 -0.82 -13.98 21.61
CA LYS A 81 0.05 -14.18 22.75
C LYS A 81 1.50 -13.85 22.41
N LEU A 82 1.93 -14.28 21.22
CA LEU A 82 3.28 -14.02 20.77
C LEU A 82 3.51 -12.53 20.58
N TYR A 83 2.57 -11.84 19.97
CA TYR A 83 2.63 -10.41 19.79
C TYR A 83 2.68 -9.65 21.10
N ARG A 84 1.87 -10.09 22.04
CA ARG A 84 1.82 -9.45 23.34
C ARG A 84 3.15 -9.59 24.08
N ASP A 85 3.73 -10.76 24.03
CA ASP A 85 5.01 -11.02 24.69
C ASP A 85 6.11 -10.14 24.10
N ILE A 86 6.10 -9.95 22.79
CA ILE A 86 7.09 -9.10 22.11
C ILE A 86 6.88 -7.63 22.43
N ASN A 87 5.64 -7.18 22.45
CA ASN A 87 5.33 -5.76 22.60
C ASN A 87 5.41 -5.28 24.05
N GLU A 88 5.22 -6.18 24.98
CA GLU A 88 5.28 -5.81 26.39
C GLU A 88 6.70 -5.72 26.94
N ASP A 89 7.64 -6.26 26.20
CA ASP A 89 9.04 -6.13 26.56
C ASP A 89 9.60 -4.75 26.22
#